data_0596de94f967745abc45473bb6bebf71
#
_entry.id   0596de94f967745abc45473bb6bebf71
#
_cell.length_a   1.000
_cell.length_b   1.000
_cell.length_c   1.000
_cell.angle_alpha   90.00
_cell.angle_beta   90.00
_cell.angle_gamma   90.00
#
_symmetry.space_group_name_H-M   'P 1'
#
loop_
_entity.id
_entity.type
_entity.pdbx_description
1 polymer ?
#
loop_
_entity_poly.entity_id
_entity_poly.type
_entity_poly.pdbx_seq_one_letter_code
_entity_poly.pdbx_strand_id
1 'polypeptide(L)'
;MITETETAFLAVIRAFLTEEKASPAEIQGLTEKQWNHLFVLAAQHSLLSAVYDVVGKTPEFAELPDELRRQVKTQAMQSVLQQVSRTALFLSDEKELEHLGVQPLVMKGIVCRSLYPKPDLRPSGDEDLLISAKDFATVDACFMRKGFVRDKETAMPNGAKDGDTPEEMGYIHPKTGVFYEIHTRLFSTESSAYGYLNRAFSDVFAHPSRVEVQGQSIFTLEETHHLFYLLCHSFKHFLHGGVGIRQICDMVQMIRVYGRKIDWEMFWQLCEEYHMTCFCINLLDIGERYLGFSYEASGAVRAAKKLRPDSEALLIDILDAGSFGKSSAGRIHSANITLYAAETGAEKHIAGGIWKSLVPEASYMKNKYPYAARYPFLLPAAYVQRILKWLGQGEKEQKSSIEVGAGRVELLKKYDMIRTADWKKRGDAHAGRIQREK
;
A
#
# COMPACT_ATOMS: atom_id res chain seq x y z
N MET A 1 13.74 11.64 -15.99
CA MET A 1 14.35 10.36 -16.47
C MET A 1 14.89 9.60 -15.25
N ILE A 2 14.64 8.29 -15.18
CA ILE A 2 15.22 7.41 -14.16
C ILE A 2 16.72 7.23 -14.41
N THR A 3 17.46 6.99 -13.34
CA THR A 3 18.91 6.77 -13.37
C THR A 3 19.27 5.38 -13.88
N GLU A 4 20.54 5.17 -14.22
CA GLU A 4 21.07 3.86 -14.60
C GLU A 4 20.87 2.81 -13.50
N THR A 5 21.10 3.19 -12.25
CA THR A 5 20.87 2.29 -11.09
C THR A 5 19.39 1.90 -10.92
N GLU A 6 18.46 2.84 -11.10
CA GLU A 6 17.03 2.56 -11.05
C GLU A 6 16.59 1.67 -12.22
N THR A 7 17.17 1.86 -13.40
CA THR A 7 16.95 0.99 -14.57
C THR A 7 17.43 -0.43 -14.27
N ALA A 8 18.62 -0.58 -13.72
CA ALA A 8 19.15 -1.88 -13.31
C ALA A 8 18.28 -2.55 -12.21
N PHE A 9 17.84 -1.78 -11.21
CA PHE A 9 16.93 -2.27 -10.18
C PHE A 9 15.63 -2.83 -10.78
N LEU A 10 14.99 -2.09 -11.68
CA LEU A 10 13.76 -2.53 -12.34
C LEU A 10 13.98 -3.76 -13.23
N ALA A 11 15.11 -3.84 -13.93
CA ALA A 11 15.47 -5.00 -14.74
C ALA A 11 15.67 -6.26 -13.88
N VAL A 12 16.32 -6.13 -12.71
CA VAL A 12 16.47 -7.24 -11.76
C VAL A 12 15.11 -7.69 -11.22
N ILE A 13 14.21 -6.75 -10.88
CA ILE A 13 12.84 -7.12 -10.45
C ILE A 13 12.08 -7.81 -11.58
N ARG A 14 12.17 -7.32 -12.83
CA ARG A 14 11.58 -7.99 -13.99
C ARG A 14 12.07 -9.43 -14.11
N ALA A 15 13.38 -9.63 -14.06
CA ALA A 15 13.98 -10.98 -14.16
C ALA A 15 13.47 -11.92 -13.06
N PHE A 16 13.29 -11.42 -11.83
CA PHE A 16 12.67 -12.18 -10.74
C PHE A 16 11.20 -12.54 -11.03
N LEU A 17 10.39 -11.58 -11.47
CA LEU A 17 8.96 -11.77 -11.70
C LEU A 17 8.66 -12.67 -12.91
N THR A 18 9.55 -12.68 -13.91
CA THR A 18 9.41 -13.46 -15.16
C THR A 18 10.21 -14.75 -15.16
N GLU A 19 10.97 -15.04 -14.07
CA GLU A 19 11.85 -16.20 -13.95
C GLU A 19 12.91 -16.27 -15.08
N GLU A 20 13.39 -15.09 -15.53
CA GLU A 20 14.46 -15.01 -16.51
C GLU A 20 15.72 -15.71 -15.98
N LYS A 21 16.30 -16.62 -16.80
CA LYS A 21 17.50 -17.37 -16.42
C LYS A 21 18.80 -16.59 -16.59
N ALA A 22 18.79 -15.64 -17.53
CA ALA A 22 19.96 -14.79 -17.79
C ALA A 22 20.00 -13.60 -16.83
N SER A 23 21.21 -13.22 -16.42
CA SER A 23 21.41 -11.96 -15.68
C SER A 23 20.99 -10.78 -16.53
N PRO A 24 20.29 -9.78 -15.95
CA PRO A 24 19.96 -8.56 -16.68
C PRO A 24 21.24 -7.86 -17.15
N ALA A 25 21.26 -7.44 -18.41
CA ALA A 25 22.41 -6.71 -18.97
C ALA A 25 22.67 -5.38 -18.24
N GLU A 26 21.64 -4.80 -17.67
CA GLU A 26 21.64 -3.52 -16.97
C GLU A 26 22.48 -3.53 -15.67
N ILE A 27 22.86 -4.69 -15.13
CA ILE A 27 23.78 -4.76 -13.98
C ILE A 27 25.26 -4.74 -14.38
N GLN A 28 25.57 -4.92 -15.67
CA GLN A 28 26.95 -4.96 -16.16
C GLN A 28 27.56 -3.57 -16.05
N GLY A 29 28.78 -3.49 -15.55
CA GLY A 29 29.52 -2.25 -15.41
C GLY A 29 29.07 -1.30 -14.30
N LEU A 30 28.12 -1.71 -13.45
CA LEU A 30 27.74 -0.93 -12.26
C LEU A 30 28.94 -0.82 -11.30
N THR A 31 29.22 0.42 -10.89
CA THR A 31 30.22 0.69 -9.84
C THR A 31 29.74 0.19 -8.48
N GLU A 32 30.65 0.01 -7.52
CA GLU A 32 30.31 -0.35 -6.13
C GLU A 32 29.29 0.60 -5.52
N LYS A 33 29.40 1.91 -5.79
CA LYS A 33 28.43 2.93 -5.33
C LYS A 33 27.05 2.71 -5.89
N GLN A 34 26.93 2.32 -7.17
CA GLN A 34 25.67 2.02 -7.82
C GLN A 34 25.07 0.72 -7.29
N TRP A 35 25.88 -0.30 -7.03
CA TRP A 35 25.44 -1.53 -6.36
C TRP A 35 24.89 -1.26 -4.95
N ASN A 36 25.59 -0.47 -4.14
CA ASN A 36 25.09 -0.05 -2.83
C ASN A 36 23.75 0.66 -2.94
N HIS A 37 23.60 1.58 -3.90
CA HIS A 37 22.34 2.27 -4.14
C HIS A 37 21.22 1.31 -4.60
N LEU A 38 21.51 0.35 -5.47
CA LEU A 38 20.56 -0.68 -5.89
C LEU A 38 20.04 -1.50 -4.70
N PHE A 39 20.93 -1.90 -3.77
CA PHE A 39 20.51 -2.63 -2.57
C PHE A 39 19.72 -1.76 -1.59
N VAL A 40 20.03 -0.47 -1.50
CA VAL A 40 19.24 0.49 -0.72
C VAL A 40 17.83 0.63 -1.30
N LEU A 41 17.69 0.80 -2.62
CA LEU A 41 16.40 0.80 -3.30
C LEU A 41 15.63 -0.49 -3.05
N ALA A 42 16.29 -1.64 -3.20
CA ALA A 42 15.69 -2.94 -2.96
C ALA A 42 15.17 -3.09 -1.53
N ALA A 43 15.92 -2.63 -0.54
CA ALA A 43 15.51 -2.63 0.87
C ALA A 43 14.34 -1.65 1.13
N GLN A 44 14.42 -0.44 0.61
CA GLN A 44 13.37 0.58 0.72
C GLN A 44 12.03 0.11 0.11
N HIS A 45 12.08 -0.67 -0.97
CA HIS A 45 10.91 -1.25 -1.61
C HIS A 45 10.51 -2.63 -1.07
N SER A 46 11.21 -3.13 -0.04
CA SER A 46 11.00 -4.47 0.54
C SER A 46 11.12 -5.59 -0.49
N LEU A 47 12.11 -5.50 -1.38
CA LEU A 47 12.39 -6.46 -2.45
C LEU A 47 13.85 -7.00 -2.42
N LEU A 48 14.58 -6.76 -1.31
CA LEU A 48 15.99 -7.16 -1.22
C LEU A 48 16.19 -8.67 -1.39
N SER A 49 15.29 -9.50 -0.88
CA SER A 49 15.35 -10.96 -1.03
C SER A 49 15.18 -11.38 -2.49
N ALA A 50 14.26 -10.76 -3.21
CA ALA A 50 14.03 -11.01 -4.63
C ALA A 50 15.23 -10.55 -5.47
N VAL A 51 15.79 -9.38 -5.18
CA VAL A 51 17.00 -8.88 -5.83
C VAL A 51 18.17 -9.83 -5.59
N TYR A 52 18.41 -10.24 -4.34
CA TYR A 52 19.51 -11.18 -4.02
C TYR A 52 19.35 -12.52 -4.72
N ASP A 53 18.14 -13.05 -4.87
CA ASP A 53 17.90 -14.31 -5.59
C ASP A 53 18.36 -14.26 -7.05
N VAL A 54 18.20 -13.10 -7.70
CA VAL A 54 18.64 -12.88 -9.09
C VAL A 54 20.13 -12.64 -9.16
N VAL A 55 20.66 -11.69 -8.37
CA VAL A 55 22.05 -11.25 -8.54
C VAL A 55 23.08 -12.07 -7.76
N GLY A 56 22.65 -12.75 -6.70
CA GLY A 56 23.56 -13.40 -5.73
C GLY A 56 24.48 -14.48 -6.30
N LYS A 57 24.23 -14.94 -7.53
CA LYS A 57 25.05 -15.94 -8.23
C LYS A 57 25.73 -15.40 -9.48
N THR A 58 25.60 -14.10 -9.74
CA THR A 58 26.19 -13.48 -10.93
C THR A 58 27.68 -13.18 -10.73
N PRO A 59 28.49 -13.18 -11.80
CA PRO A 59 29.90 -12.76 -11.72
C PRO A 59 30.07 -11.35 -11.16
N GLU A 60 29.22 -10.42 -11.60
CA GLU A 60 29.25 -9.02 -11.16
C GLU A 60 29.06 -8.87 -9.66
N PHE A 61 28.14 -9.66 -9.07
CA PHE A 61 27.97 -9.70 -7.61
C PHE A 61 29.18 -10.32 -6.90
N ALA A 62 29.81 -11.34 -7.49
CA ALA A 62 30.96 -12.02 -6.91
C ALA A 62 32.21 -11.10 -6.84
N GLU A 63 32.30 -10.08 -7.69
CA GLU A 63 33.37 -9.08 -7.71
C GLU A 63 33.23 -8.00 -6.62
N LEU A 64 32.07 -7.89 -5.99
CA LEU A 64 31.85 -6.91 -4.93
C LEU A 64 32.64 -7.24 -3.65
N PRO A 65 32.94 -6.22 -2.80
CA PRO A 65 33.60 -6.43 -1.52
C PRO A 65 32.91 -7.49 -0.67
N ASP A 66 33.68 -8.35 -0.01
CA ASP A 66 33.19 -9.46 0.82
C ASP A 66 32.20 -8.97 1.90
N GLU A 67 32.45 -7.82 2.49
CA GLU A 67 31.60 -7.28 3.52
C GLU A 67 30.21 -6.94 2.98
N LEU A 68 30.14 -6.26 1.82
CA LEU A 68 28.87 -5.93 1.16
C LEU A 68 28.09 -7.19 0.78
N ARG A 69 28.77 -8.17 0.19
CA ARG A 69 28.17 -9.45 -0.19
C ARG A 69 27.57 -10.19 1.03
N ARG A 70 28.32 -10.24 2.13
CA ARG A 70 27.86 -10.87 3.39
C ARG A 70 26.67 -10.13 3.99
N GLN A 71 26.69 -8.80 4.02
CA GLN A 71 25.61 -7.96 4.53
C GLN A 71 24.31 -8.20 3.75
N VAL A 72 24.36 -8.09 2.43
CA VAL A 72 23.20 -8.28 1.55
C VAL A 72 22.62 -9.68 1.70
N LYS A 73 23.49 -10.71 1.65
CA LYS A 73 23.08 -12.10 1.84
C LYS A 73 22.39 -12.32 3.19
N THR A 74 22.99 -11.80 4.28
CA THR A 74 22.46 -11.98 5.63
C THR A 74 21.08 -11.32 5.76
N GLN A 75 20.91 -10.10 5.29
CA GLN A 75 19.63 -9.39 5.33
C GLN A 75 18.56 -10.11 4.49
N ALA A 76 18.91 -10.56 3.27
CA ALA A 76 17.99 -11.30 2.42
C ALA A 76 17.54 -12.61 3.09
N MET A 77 18.49 -13.40 3.63
CA MET A 77 18.17 -14.65 4.32
C MET A 77 17.34 -14.46 5.59
N GLN A 78 17.64 -13.44 6.38
CA GLN A 78 16.83 -13.09 7.57
C GLN A 78 15.40 -12.74 7.20
N SER A 79 15.21 -11.96 6.13
CA SER A 79 13.88 -11.62 5.61
C SER A 79 13.08 -12.85 5.21
N VAL A 80 13.72 -13.81 4.51
CA VAL A 80 13.09 -15.07 4.10
C VAL A 80 12.70 -15.91 5.32
N LEU A 81 13.60 -16.08 6.28
CA LEU A 81 13.32 -16.86 7.51
C LEU A 81 12.15 -16.26 8.30
N GLN A 82 12.11 -14.94 8.43
CA GLN A 82 11.00 -14.26 9.08
C GLN A 82 9.69 -14.50 8.30
N GLN A 83 9.74 -14.45 6.96
CA GLN A 83 8.56 -14.65 6.14
C GLN A 83 8.02 -16.07 6.23
N VAL A 84 8.87 -17.09 6.19
CA VAL A 84 8.49 -18.50 6.38
C VAL A 84 7.81 -18.69 7.75
N SER A 85 8.41 -18.14 8.80
CA SER A 85 7.85 -18.22 10.16
C SER A 85 6.49 -17.54 10.26
N ARG A 86 6.33 -16.35 9.67
CA ARG A 86 5.05 -15.62 9.63
C ARG A 86 3.98 -16.38 8.86
N THR A 87 4.34 -17.00 7.74
CA THR A 87 3.42 -17.84 6.97
C THR A 87 2.87 -18.99 7.81
N ALA A 88 3.74 -19.73 8.51
CA ALA A 88 3.33 -20.86 9.35
C ALA A 88 2.40 -20.42 10.51
N LEU A 89 2.72 -19.28 11.16
CA LEU A 89 1.91 -18.73 12.23
C LEU A 89 0.55 -18.28 11.70
N PHE A 90 0.53 -17.56 10.57
CA PHE A 90 -0.71 -17.10 9.95
C PHE A 90 -1.64 -18.28 9.62
N LEU A 91 -1.15 -19.32 8.98
CA LEU A 91 -1.95 -20.50 8.63
C LEU A 91 -2.53 -21.18 9.88
N SER A 92 -1.77 -21.21 10.97
CA SER A 92 -2.27 -21.73 12.27
C SER A 92 -3.37 -20.83 12.86
N ASP A 93 -3.20 -19.50 12.77
CA ASP A 93 -4.16 -18.54 13.32
C ASP A 93 -5.44 -18.50 12.51
N GLU A 94 -5.34 -18.55 11.19
CA GLU A 94 -6.48 -18.57 10.26
C GLU A 94 -7.32 -19.83 10.47
N LYS A 95 -6.69 -20.99 10.61
CA LYS A 95 -7.39 -22.25 10.91
C LYS A 95 -8.14 -22.20 12.25
N GLU A 96 -7.61 -21.51 13.25
CA GLU A 96 -8.30 -21.32 14.53
C GLU A 96 -9.53 -20.40 14.36
N LEU A 97 -9.43 -19.33 13.57
CA LEU A 97 -10.58 -18.49 13.25
C LEU A 97 -11.67 -19.26 12.51
N GLU A 98 -11.29 -20.11 11.57
CA GLU A 98 -12.24 -21.00 10.87
C GLU A 98 -12.97 -21.93 11.84
N HIS A 99 -12.26 -22.55 12.81
CA HIS A 99 -12.88 -23.38 13.86
C HIS A 99 -13.85 -22.60 14.77
N LEU A 100 -13.63 -21.30 14.92
CA LEU A 100 -14.55 -20.40 15.64
C LEU A 100 -15.73 -19.92 14.78
N GLY A 101 -15.82 -20.38 13.54
CA GLY A 101 -16.88 -20.01 12.58
C GLY A 101 -16.67 -18.66 11.93
N VAL A 102 -15.47 -18.08 12.02
CA VAL A 102 -15.10 -16.83 11.35
C VAL A 102 -14.42 -17.15 10.03
N GLN A 103 -14.86 -16.52 8.95
CA GLN A 103 -14.25 -16.65 7.61
C GLN A 103 -13.72 -15.29 7.17
N PRO A 104 -12.48 -14.93 7.53
CA PRO A 104 -11.87 -13.67 7.10
C PRO A 104 -11.55 -13.72 5.62
N LEU A 105 -11.74 -12.60 4.91
CA LEU A 105 -11.20 -12.42 3.56
C LEU A 105 -9.79 -11.83 3.67
N VAL A 106 -8.79 -12.58 3.26
CA VAL A 106 -7.39 -12.15 3.27
C VAL A 106 -7.11 -11.40 1.98
N MET A 107 -6.67 -10.13 2.07
CA MET A 107 -6.64 -9.23 0.92
C MET A 107 -5.25 -8.99 0.33
N LYS A 108 -4.22 -9.07 1.14
CA LYS A 108 -2.81 -8.84 0.75
C LYS A 108 -1.93 -9.93 1.35
N GLY A 109 -0.80 -9.55 1.88
CA GLY A 109 0.07 -10.43 2.65
C GLY A 109 0.31 -11.77 1.95
N ILE A 110 -0.16 -12.84 2.56
CA ILE A 110 0.03 -14.22 2.10
C ILE A 110 -0.61 -14.48 0.72
N VAL A 111 -1.77 -13.86 0.42
CA VAL A 111 -2.44 -14.04 -0.86
C VAL A 111 -1.62 -13.43 -2.00
N CYS A 112 -1.15 -12.19 -1.84
CA CYS A 112 -0.27 -11.59 -2.85
C CYS A 112 1.05 -12.36 -2.99
N ARG A 113 1.62 -12.87 -1.88
CA ARG A 113 2.85 -13.67 -1.93
C ARG A 113 2.69 -14.95 -2.76
N SER A 114 1.56 -15.63 -2.61
CA SER A 114 1.30 -16.88 -3.35
C SER A 114 1.32 -16.73 -4.86
N LEU A 115 1.18 -15.49 -5.36
CA LEU A 115 1.22 -15.17 -6.78
C LEU A 115 2.63 -15.04 -7.35
N TYR A 116 3.65 -14.95 -6.49
CA TYR A 116 5.04 -14.80 -6.92
C TYR A 116 5.69 -16.15 -7.21
N PRO A 117 6.66 -16.21 -8.13
CA PRO A 117 7.38 -17.44 -8.44
C PRO A 117 8.01 -18.09 -7.21
N LYS A 118 8.48 -17.27 -6.27
CA LYS A 118 9.05 -17.67 -4.99
C LYS A 118 8.38 -16.85 -3.87
N PRO A 119 7.28 -17.35 -3.28
CA PRO A 119 6.45 -16.58 -2.33
C PRO A 119 7.21 -15.98 -1.15
N ASP A 120 8.17 -16.69 -0.58
CA ASP A 120 8.92 -16.26 0.60
C ASP A 120 9.92 -15.14 0.31
N LEU A 121 10.19 -14.83 -0.97
CA LEU A 121 11.04 -13.72 -1.40
C LEU A 121 10.28 -12.40 -1.53
N ARG A 122 8.95 -12.43 -1.38
CA ARG A 122 8.12 -11.22 -1.30
C ARG A 122 7.70 -11.02 0.16
N PRO A 123 8.47 -10.27 0.99
CA PRO A 123 8.14 -10.07 2.38
C PRO A 123 6.88 -9.20 2.54
N SER A 124 6.06 -9.52 3.55
CA SER A 124 5.00 -8.66 4.07
C SER A 124 5.25 -8.35 5.54
N GLY A 125 4.94 -7.11 5.95
CA GLY A 125 5.01 -6.67 7.33
C GLY A 125 3.76 -7.05 8.13
N ASP A 126 2.65 -7.08 7.43
CA ASP A 126 1.27 -7.19 7.89
C ASP A 126 0.50 -8.23 7.08
N GLU A 127 -0.54 -8.77 7.70
CA GLU A 127 -1.58 -9.53 7.01
C GLU A 127 -2.91 -8.81 7.25
N ASP A 128 -3.62 -8.47 6.16
CA ASP A 128 -4.87 -7.71 6.20
C ASP A 128 -6.05 -8.69 6.07
N LEU A 129 -6.90 -8.69 7.07
CA LEU A 129 -8.07 -9.56 7.15
C LEU A 129 -9.34 -8.72 7.22
N LEU A 130 -10.19 -8.83 6.22
CA LEU A 130 -11.53 -8.25 6.28
C LEU A 130 -12.48 -9.26 6.90
N ILE A 131 -13.17 -8.86 7.96
CA ILE A 131 -14.16 -9.66 8.66
C ILE A 131 -15.51 -8.95 8.69
N SER A 132 -16.58 -9.72 8.89
CA SER A 132 -17.88 -9.13 9.21
C SER A 132 -17.83 -8.43 10.58
N ALA A 133 -18.45 -7.27 10.70
CA ALA A 133 -18.49 -6.53 11.97
C ALA A 133 -19.02 -7.37 13.15
N LYS A 134 -19.96 -8.31 12.89
CA LYS A 134 -20.50 -9.23 13.91
C LYS A 134 -19.45 -10.18 14.49
N ASP A 135 -18.38 -10.48 13.72
CA ASP A 135 -17.36 -11.45 14.11
C ASP A 135 -16.20 -10.80 14.88
N PHE A 136 -16.16 -9.46 14.95
CA PHE A 136 -15.06 -8.72 15.56
C PHE A 136 -14.77 -9.13 17.00
N ALA A 137 -15.81 -9.26 17.84
CA ALA A 137 -15.64 -9.65 19.24
C ALA A 137 -15.04 -11.06 19.40
N THR A 138 -15.38 -11.99 18.50
CA THR A 138 -14.81 -13.36 18.47
C THR A 138 -13.33 -13.32 18.09
N VAL A 139 -12.97 -12.55 17.05
CA VAL A 139 -11.58 -12.39 16.58
C VAL A 139 -10.73 -11.71 17.65
N ASP A 140 -11.23 -10.64 18.23
CA ASP A 140 -10.54 -9.92 19.30
C ASP A 140 -10.26 -10.84 20.51
N ALA A 141 -11.27 -11.57 20.99
CA ALA A 141 -11.10 -12.51 22.10
C ALA A 141 -10.11 -13.64 21.76
N CYS A 142 -10.11 -14.11 20.51
CA CYS A 142 -9.16 -15.12 20.03
C CYS A 142 -7.72 -14.59 20.11
N PHE A 143 -7.45 -13.43 19.53
CA PHE A 143 -6.11 -12.85 19.50
C PHE A 143 -5.60 -12.46 20.88
N MET A 144 -6.45 -11.88 21.72
CA MET A 144 -6.08 -11.57 23.11
C MET A 144 -5.70 -12.83 23.89
N ARG A 145 -6.45 -13.93 23.73
CA ARG A 145 -6.14 -15.24 24.35
C ARG A 145 -4.82 -15.82 23.85
N LYS A 146 -4.47 -15.60 22.57
CA LYS A 146 -3.20 -16.03 21.97
C LYS A 146 -2.01 -15.14 22.38
N GLY A 147 -2.23 -14.07 23.13
CA GLY A 147 -1.19 -13.18 23.64
C GLY A 147 -0.84 -12.03 22.71
N PHE A 148 -1.65 -11.76 21.71
CA PHE A 148 -1.54 -10.52 20.94
C PHE A 148 -1.93 -9.33 21.82
N VAL A 149 -1.42 -8.17 21.47
CA VAL A 149 -1.81 -6.89 22.05
C VAL A 149 -2.34 -5.99 20.95
N ARG A 150 -3.37 -5.20 21.26
CA ARG A 150 -3.91 -4.21 20.32
C ARG A 150 -2.88 -3.10 20.09
N ASP A 151 -2.70 -2.71 18.84
CA ASP A 151 -1.83 -1.59 18.50
C ASP A 151 -2.50 -0.28 18.92
N LYS A 152 -1.74 0.54 19.64
CA LYS A 152 -2.21 1.82 20.16
C LYS A 152 -2.43 2.87 19.07
N GLU A 153 -1.77 2.72 17.93
CA GLU A 153 -1.92 3.67 16.79
C GLU A 153 -3.23 3.46 16.04
N THR A 154 -3.75 2.22 16.05
CA THR A 154 -5.06 1.84 15.47
C THR A 154 -6.17 1.79 16.52
N ALA A 155 -5.90 2.20 17.76
CA ALA A 155 -6.89 2.24 18.82
C ALA A 155 -8.12 3.10 18.43
N MET A 156 -9.28 2.67 18.95
CA MET A 156 -10.59 3.30 18.72
C MET A 156 -10.52 4.81 18.72
N PRO A 157 -11.25 5.49 17.80
CA PRO A 157 -11.35 6.95 17.80
C PRO A 157 -11.77 7.49 19.17
N ASN A 158 -11.22 8.64 19.57
CA ASN A 158 -11.63 9.31 20.81
C ASN A 158 -13.13 9.60 20.78
N GLY A 159 -13.89 8.95 21.67
CA GLY A 159 -15.34 9.08 21.77
C GLY A 159 -16.12 7.83 21.35
N ALA A 160 -15.43 6.76 20.91
CA ALA A 160 -16.05 5.47 20.73
C ALA A 160 -16.62 4.96 22.06
N LYS A 161 -17.83 4.45 22.04
CA LYS A 161 -18.50 3.87 23.20
C LYS A 161 -18.03 2.44 23.40
N ASP A 162 -18.08 1.98 24.64
CA ASP A 162 -17.91 0.54 24.91
C ASP A 162 -18.91 -0.26 24.09
N GLY A 163 -18.39 -1.16 23.23
CA GLY A 163 -19.19 -1.97 22.32
C GLY A 163 -19.22 -1.51 20.86
N ASP A 164 -18.66 -0.37 20.51
CA ASP A 164 -18.50 0.05 19.11
C ASP A 164 -17.45 -0.86 18.42
N THR A 165 -17.78 -1.31 17.21
CA THR A 165 -16.86 -2.12 16.41
C THR A 165 -15.93 -1.19 15.62
N PRO A 166 -14.60 -1.31 15.76
CA PRO A 166 -13.67 -0.49 15.02
C PRO A 166 -13.70 -0.82 13.52
N GLU A 167 -13.43 0.18 12.68
CA GLU A 167 -13.27 -0.03 11.24
C GLU A 167 -11.97 -0.79 10.90
N GLU A 168 -10.92 -0.54 11.69
CA GLU A 168 -9.61 -1.16 11.59
C GLU A 168 -9.02 -1.33 13.00
N MET A 169 -8.38 -2.47 13.29
CA MET A 169 -7.67 -2.74 14.53
C MET A 169 -6.40 -3.54 14.25
N GLY A 170 -5.26 -2.97 14.63
CA GLY A 170 -3.96 -3.65 14.60
C GLY A 170 -3.76 -4.56 15.81
N TYR A 171 -3.21 -5.74 15.56
CA TYR A 171 -2.79 -6.70 16.59
C TYR A 171 -1.33 -7.09 16.37
N ILE A 172 -0.50 -6.91 17.38
CA ILE A 172 0.89 -7.34 17.36
C ILE A 172 1.14 -8.44 18.39
N HIS A 173 1.83 -9.50 18.00
CA HIS A 173 2.27 -10.52 18.94
C HIS A 173 3.67 -10.16 19.46
N PRO A 174 3.83 -9.85 20.78
CA PRO A 174 5.08 -9.27 21.30
C PRO A 174 6.32 -10.15 21.16
N LYS A 175 6.15 -11.48 21.13
CA LYS A 175 7.27 -12.42 21.03
C LYS A 175 7.67 -12.73 19.60
N THR A 176 6.71 -12.79 18.67
CA THR A 176 6.97 -13.20 17.28
C THR A 176 7.05 -12.02 16.33
N GLY A 177 6.55 -10.85 16.71
CA GLY A 177 6.46 -9.67 15.85
C GLY A 177 5.47 -9.83 14.68
N VAL A 178 4.60 -10.85 14.74
CA VAL A 178 3.51 -10.99 13.77
C VAL A 178 2.52 -9.85 13.99
N PHE A 179 2.09 -9.23 12.90
CA PHE A 179 1.18 -8.11 12.90
C PHE A 179 0.01 -8.38 11.96
N TYR A 180 -1.21 -8.25 12.48
CA TYR A 180 -2.46 -8.35 11.74
C TYR A 180 -3.19 -7.01 11.77
N GLU A 181 -3.75 -6.62 10.62
CA GLU A 181 -4.74 -5.55 10.50
C GLU A 181 -6.11 -6.18 10.26
N ILE A 182 -6.95 -6.09 11.28
CA ILE A 182 -8.33 -6.60 11.21
C ILE A 182 -9.24 -5.45 10.78
N HIS A 183 -9.82 -5.59 9.62
CA HIS A 183 -10.71 -4.62 9.00
C HIS A 183 -12.17 -5.09 9.12
N THR A 184 -13.06 -4.20 9.54
CA THR A 184 -14.52 -4.35 9.34
C THR A 184 -15.00 -3.43 8.20
N ARG A 185 -14.12 -2.48 7.78
CA ARG A 185 -14.22 -1.60 6.63
C ARG A 185 -12.85 -1.49 5.98
N LEU A 186 -12.79 -1.55 4.65
CA LEU A 186 -11.51 -1.51 3.92
C LEU A 186 -10.82 -0.14 3.96
N PHE A 187 -11.63 0.91 4.09
CA PHE A 187 -11.17 2.30 4.09
C PHE A 187 -11.89 3.06 5.18
N SER A 188 -11.18 3.96 5.90
CA SER A 188 -11.80 4.78 6.94
C SER A 188 -12.92 5.64 6.37
N THR A 189 -14.11 5.52 6.97
CA THR A 189 -15.30 6.30 6.57
C THR A 189 -15.16 7.78 6.93
N GLU A 190 -14.28 8.12 7.86
CA GLU A 190 -13.95 9.52 8.20
C GLU A 190 -13.15 10.20 7.09
N SER A 191 -12.45 9.44 6.23
CA SER A 191 -11.68 10.02 5.13
C SER A 191 -12.58 10.41 3.97
N SER A 192 -12.71 11.70 3.72
CA SER A 192 -13.40 12.20 2.53
C SER A 192 -12.61 11.96 1.24
N ALA A 193 -11.30 11.66 1.35
CA ALA A 193 -10.44 11.41 0.20
C ALA A 193 -10.62 10.02 -0.41
N TYR A 194 -10.91 8.99 0.40
CA TYR A 194 -10.99 7.60 -0.06
C TYR A 194 -12.05 6.73 0.65
N GLY A 195 -12.72 7.20 1.71
CA GLY A 195 -13.73 6.40 2.44
C GLY A 195 -14.91 5.98 1.57
N TYR A 196 -15.22 6.74 0.52
CA TYR A 196 -16.25 6.43 -0.47
C TYR A 196 -15.97 5.13 -1.24
N LEU A 197 -14.72 4.68 -1.32
CA LEU A 197 -14.31 3.45 -1.99
C LEU A 197 -14.93 2.19 -1.35
N ASN A 198 -15.35 2.25 -0.08
CA ASN A 198 -16.04 1.13 0.57
C ASN A 198 -17.30 0.67 -0.16
N ARG A 199 -17.93 1.55 -0.96
CA ARG A 199 -19.14 1.19 -1.71
C ARG A 199 -18.90 0.11 -2.76
N ALA A 200 -17.71 0.10 -3.37
CA ALA A 200 -17.31 -0.92 -4.35
C ALA A 200 -17.19 -2.33 -3.74
N PHE A 201 -17.16 -2.44 -2.41
CA PHE A 201 -16.89 -3.69 -1.69
C PHE A 201 -18.03 -4.08 -0.75
N SER A 202 -19.25 -3.58 -1.01
CA SER A 202 -20.40 -3.78 -0.11
C SER A 202 -20.89 -5.22 -0.01
N ASP A 203 -20.66 -6.04 -1.03
CA ASP A 203 -21.17 -7.41 -1.19
C ASP A 203 -20.06 -8.48 -1.32
N VAL A 204 -18.79 -8.13 -1.03
CA VAL A 204 -17.65 -9.04 -1.22
C VAL A 204 -17.71 -10.32 -0.40
N PHE A 205 -18.48 -10.34 0.69
CA PHE A 205 -18.72 -11.57 1.47
C PHE A 205 -19.70 -12.54 0.80
N ALA A 206 -20.47 -12.09 -0.18
CA ALA A 206 -21.43 -12.95 -0.89
C ALA A 206 -20.74 -13.90 -1.87
N HIS A 207 -19.62 -13.48 -2.45
CA HIS A 207 -18.92 -14.22 -3.50
C HIS A 207 -17.39 -14.23 -3.28
N PRO A 208 -16.91 -14.86 -2.17
CA PRO A 208 -15.48 -14.94 -1.92
C PRO A 208 -14.82 -15.95 -2.86
N SER A 209 -13.58 -15.66 -3.27
CA SER A 209 -12.70 -16.64 -3.89
C SER A 209 -11.86 -17.39 -2.84
N ARG A 210 -11.16 -18.43 -3.29
CA ARG A 210 -10.22 -19.20 -2.47
C ARG A 210 -8.85 -19.30 -3.14
N VAL A 211 -7.81 -19.26 -2.33
CA VAL A 211 -6.44 -19.51 -2.75
C VAL A 211 -5.81 -20.60 -1.89
N GLU A 212 -5.10 -21.52 -2.54
CA GLU A 212 -4.37 -22.58 -1.83
C GLU A 212 -2.98 -22.10 -1.45
N VAL A 213 -2.65 -22.17 -0.16
CA VAL A 213 -1.33 -21.82 0.36
C VAL A 213 -0.84 -22.95 1.25
N GLN A 214 0.23 -23.63 0.85
CA GLN A 214 0.82 -24.76 1.57
C GLN A 214 -0.21 -25.85 1.95
N GLY A 215 -1.19 -26.09 1.07
CA GLY A 215 -2.23 -27.11 1.28
C GLY A 215 -3.39 -26.66 2.18
N GLN A 216 -3.46 -25.39 2.56
CA GLN A 216 -4.59 -24.80 3.26
C GLN A 216 -5.33 -23.84 2.31
N SER A 217 -6.66 -23.96 2.29
CA SER A 217 -7.54 -23.11 1.48
C SER A 217 -7.91 -21.85 2.27
N ILE A 218 -7.59 -20.70 1.73
CA ILE A 218 -7.78 -19.39 2.37
C ILE A 218 -8.83 -18.60 1.58
N PHE A 219 -9.78 -17.99 2.27
CA PHE A 219 -10.75 -17.10 1.65
C PHE A 219 -10.12 -15.74 1.31
N THR A 220 -10.45 -15.21 0.14
CA THR A 220 -10.02 -13.91 -0.33
C THR A 220 -11.11 -13.24 -1.17
N LEU A 221 -10.89 -12.00 -1.58
CA LEU A 221 -11.77 -11.31 -2.50
C LEU A 221 -11.83 -12.05 -3.85
N GLU A 222 -12.97 -11.98 -4.53
CA GLU A 222 -13.09 -12.40 -5.93
C GLU A 222 -12.09 -11.61 -6.79
N GLU A 223 -11.57 -12.19 -7.86
CA GLU A 223 -10.39 -11.74 -8.59
C GLU A 223 -10.53 -10.30 -9.12
N THR A 224 -11.72 -9.90 -9.57
CA THR A 224 -11.98 -8.55 -10.09
C THR A 224 -11.97 -7.51 -8.97
N HIS A 225 -12.68 -7.79 -7.88
CA HIS A 225 -12.67 -6.94 -6.70
C HIS A 225 -11.29 -6.91 -6.02
N HIS A 226 -10.56 -8.02 -6.06
CA HIS A 226 -9.22 -8.07 -5.48
C HIS A 226 -8.25 -7.16 -6.26
N LEU A 227 -8.25 -7.23 -7.58
CA LEU A 227 -7.42 -6.31 -8.39
C LEU A 227 -7.83 -4.85 -8.15
N PHE A 228 -9.14 -4.57 -8.08
CA PHE A 228 -9.62 -3.23 -7.79
C PHE A 228 -9.24 -2.77 -6.37
N TYR A 229 -9.26 -3.67 -5.39
CA TYR A 229 -8.77 -3.37 -4.04
C TYR A 229 -7.28 -3.02 -4.03
N LEU A 230 -6.42 -3.77 -4.73
CA LEU A 230 -4.99 -3.46 -4.83
C LEU A 230 -4.75 -2.07 -5.44
N LEU A 231 -5.55 -1.69 -6.44
CA LEU A 231 -5.52 -0.35 -7.03
C LEU A 231 -5.94 0.73 -6.02
N CYS A 232 -7.08 0.56 -5.35
CA CYS A 232 -7.60 1.50 -4.34
C CYS A 232 -6.64 1.63 -3.15
N HIS A 233 -6.06 0.53 -2.70
CA HIS A 233 -5.06 0.51 -1.65
C HIS A 233 -3.78 1.24 -2.05
N SER A 234 -3.32 1.07 -3.30
CA SER A 234 -2.21 1.84 -3.86
C SER A 234 -2.54 3.34 -3.89
N PHE A 235 -3.76 3.71 -4.24
CA PHE A 235 -4.23 5.10 -4.18
C PHE A 235 -4.23 5.66 -2.75
N LYS A 236 -4.75 4.91 -1.74
CA LYS A 236 -4.66 5.29 -0.32
C LYS A 236 -3.21 5.60 0.07
N HIS A 237 -2.28 4.71 -0.26
CA HIS A 237 -0.86 4.92 0.04
C HIS A 237 -0.26 6.09 -0.72
N PHE A 238 -0.60 6.27 -1.98
CA PHE A 238 -0.19 7.44 -2.76
C PHE A 238 -0.59 8.73 -2.04
N LEU A 239 -1.79 8.83 -1.49
CA LEU A 239 -2.23 10.01 -0.73
C LEU A 239 -1.45 10.21 0.58
N HIS A 240 -1.08 9.13 1.27
CA HIS A 240 -0.44 9.20 2.59
C HIS A 240 1.09 9.35 2.58
N GLY A 241 1.76 9.10 1.48
CA GLY A 241 3.23 9.23 1.48
C GLY A 241 3.89 8.70 0.22
N GLY A 242 3.29 7.73 -0.42
CA GLY A 242 3.75 7.17 -1.67
C GLY A 242 3.44 5.69 -1.81
N VAL A 243 3.47 5.25 -3.05
CA VAL A 243 3.35 3.86 -3.48
C VAL A 243 4.75 3.35 -3.77
N GLY A 244 5.05 2.12 -3.37
CA GLY A 244 6.31 1.46 -3.75
C GLY A 244 6.14 0.60 -5.00
N ILE A 245 7.25 0.26 -5.64
CA ILE A 245 7.24 -0.59 -6.83
C ILE A 245 6.63 -1.98 -6.53
N ARG A 246 6.72 -2.47 -5.29
CA ARG A 246 6.16 -3.75 -4.86
C ARG A 246 4.64 -3.81 -5.05
N GLN A 247 3.89 -2.71 -4.82
CA GLN A 247 2.45 -2.68 -5.05
C GLN A 247 2.11 -2.87 -6.52
N ILE A 248 2.93 -2.34 -7.44
CA ILE A 248 2.76 -2.58 -8.88
C ILE A 248 3.10 -4.05 -9.20
N CYS A 249 4.15 -4.60 -8.60
CA CYS A 249 4.47 -6.02 -8.75
C CYS A 249 3.30 -6.91 -8.31
N ASP A 250 2.64 -6.59 -7.19
CA ASP A 250 1.47 -7.33 -6.71
C ASP A 250 0.32 -7.30 -7.74
N MET A 251 0.02 -6.14 -8.32
CA MET A 251 -0.99 -5.99 -9.39
C MET A 251 -0.59 -6.78 -10.64
N VAL A 252 0.66 -6.67 -11.08
CA VAL A 252 1.18 -7.39 -12.26
C VAL A 252 1.09 -8.90 -12.04
N GLN A 253 1.46 -9.40 -10.87
CA GLN A 253 1.36 -10.84 -10.58
C GLN A 253 -0.10 -11.31 -10.47
N MET A 254 -0.97 -10.50 -9.86
CA MET A 254 -2.41 -10.76 -9.83
C MET A 254 -2.98 -10.94 -11.24
N ILE A 255 -2.66 -10.01 -12.14
CA ILE A 255 -3.13 -10.07 -13.52
C ILE A 255 -2.47 -11.24 -14.28
N ARG A 256 -1.19 -11.52 -14.06
CA ARG A 256 -0.49 -12.65 -14.71
C ARG A 256 -1.16 -13.99 -14.38
N VAL A 257 -1.54 -14.19 -13.12
CA VAL A 257 -2.15 -15.44 -12.65
C VAL A 257 -3.64 -15.51 -12.97
N TYR A 258 -4.35 -14.41 -12.77
CA TYR A 258 -5.81 -14.40 -12.82
C TYR A 258 -6.42 -13.55 -13.95
N GLY A 259 -5.62 -12.99 -14.84
CA GLY A 259 -6.10 -12.06 -15.86
C GLY A 259 -7.22 -12.62 -16.76
N ARG A 260 -7.29 -13.95 -16.94
CA ARG A 260 -8.36 -14.63 -17.68
C ARG A 260 -9.63 -14.87 -16.87
N LYS A 261 -9.56 -14.73 -15.52
CA LYS A 261 -10.69 -14.86 -14.61
C LYS A 261 -11.29 -13.49 -14.24
N ILE A 262 -10.49 -12.43 -14.36
CA ILE A 262 -10.94 -11.07 -14.09
C ILE A 262 -12.00 -10.67 -15.11
N ASP A 263 -13.15 -10.19 -14.63
CA ASP A 263 -14.13 -9.50 -15.44
C ASP A 263 -13.63 -8.09 -15.77
N TRP A 264 -13.00 -7.95 -16.96
CA TRP A 264 -12.39 -6.69 -17.37
C TRP A 264 -13.41 -5.60 -17.68
N GLU A 265 -14.63 -5.95 -18.08
CA GLU A 265 -15.69 -4.97 -18.27
C GLU A 265 -16.06 -4.34 -16.92
N MET A 266 -16.38 -5.17 -15.94
CA MET A 266 -16.66 -4.74 -14.58
C MET A 266 -15.48 -3.97 -13.96
N PHE A 267 -14.24 -4.46 -14.13
CA PHE A 267 -13.06 -3.80 -13.59
C PHE A 267 -12.92 -2.37 -14.13
N TRP A 268 -13.06 -2.16 -15.44
CA TRP A 268 -12.95 -0.83 -16.03
C TRP A 268 -14.16 0.06 -15.72
N GLN A 269 -15.36 -0.51 -15.54
CA GLN A 269 -16.53 0.23 -15.03
C GLN A 269 -16.27 0.75 -13.62
N LEU A 270 -15.73 -0.09 -12.70
CA LEU A 270 -15.31 0.35 -11.38
C LEU A 270 -14.23 1.44 -11.45
N CYS A 271 -13.21 1.26 -12.27
CA CYS A 271 -12.18 2.29 -12.46
C CYS A 271 -12.76 3.63 -12.94
N GLU A 272 -13.75 3.61 -13.83
CA GLU A 272 -14.41 4.82 -14.32
C GLU A 272 -15.32 5.44 -13.27
N GLU A 273 -16.13 4.65 -12.57
CA GLU A 273 -17.04 5.10 -11.53
C GLU A 273 -16.29 5.77 -10.37
N TYR A 274 -15.15 5.19 -9.98
CA TYR A 274 -14.35 5.67 -8.86
C TYR A 274 -13.17 6.57 -9.26
N HIS A 275 -13.10 7.04 -10.52
CA HIS A 275 -12.04 7.92 -11.06
C HIS A 275 -10.62 7.37 -10.91
N MET A 276 -10.47 6.06 -11.06
CA MET A 276 -9.19 5.36 -10.97
C MET A 276 -8.58 5.01 -12.33
N THR A 277 -9.30 5.24 -13.44
CA THR A 277 -8.90 4.79 -14.78
C THR A 277 -7.52 5.32 -15.19
N CYS A 278 -7.31 6.63 -15.04
CA CYS A 278 -6.04 7.25 -15.45
C CYS A 278 -4.87 6.76 -14.57
N PHE A 279 -5.08 6.67 -13.25
CA PHE A 279 -4.07 6.14 -12.33
C PHE A 279 -3.74 4.68 -12.64
N CYS A 280 -4.76 3.83 -12.82
CA CYS A 280 -4.60 2.42 -13.17
C CYS A 280 -3.80 2.22 -14.47
N ILE A 281 -4.17 2.93 -15.55
CA ILE A 281 -3.47 2.81 -16.84
C ILE A 281 -2.00 3.15 -16.71
N ASN A 282 -1.63 4.16 -15.91
CA ASN A 282 -0.23 4.54 -15.71
C ASN A 282 0.53 3.53 -14.84
N LEU A 283 -0.10 2.91 -13.83
CA LEU A 283 0.52 1.81 -13.08
C LEU A 283 0.75 0.58 -13.97
N LEU A 284 -0.22 0.24 -14.83
CA LEU A 284 -0.07 -0.88 -15.76
C LEU A 284 0.95 -0.60 -16.86
N ASP A 285 1.11 0.66 -17.32
CA ASP A 285 2.17 1.05 -18.24
C ASP A 285 3.56 0.87 -17.62
N ILE A 286 3.74 1.20 -16.33
CA ILE A 286 4.98 0.89 -15.60
C ILE A 286 5.20 -0.63 -15.57
N GLY A 287 4.15 -1.42 -15.30
CA GLY A 287 4.21 -2.87 -15.34
C GLY A 287 4.65 -3.42 -16.71
N GLU A 288 4.07 -2.90 -17.80
CA GLU A 288 4.37 -3.32 -19.17
C GLU A 288 5.81 -2.95 -19.59
N ARG A 289 6.23 -1.73 -19.29
CA ARG A 289 7.56 -1.22 -19.71
C ARG A 289 8.72 -1.80 -18.89
N TYR A 290 8.51 -2.06 -17.61
CA TYR A 290 9.61 -2.32 -16.69
C TYR A 290 9.52 -3.65 -15.92
N LEU A 291 8.33 -4.27 -15.79
CA LEU A 291 8.13 -5.44 -14.92
C LEU A 291 7.69 -6.70 -15.68
N GLY A 292 7.79 -6.69 -17.01
CA GLY A 292 7.44 -7.85 -17.84
C GLY A 292 5.95 -8.18 -17.88
N PHE A 293 5.07 -7.20 -17.59
CA PHE A 293 3.65 -7.36 -17.79
C PHE A 293 3.30 -7.35 -19.28
N SER A 294 2.36 -8.21 -19.70
CA SER A 294 1.83 -8.24 -21.05
C SER A 294 0.32 -8.45 -21.01
N TYR A 295 -0.41 -7.56 -21.64
CA TYR A 295 -1.86 -7.68 -21.79
C TYR A 295 -2.24 -8.97 -22.53
N GLU A 296 -1.56 -9.29 -23.63
CA GLU A 296 -1.84 -10.47 -24.44
C GLU A 296 -1.55 -11.76 -23.66
N ALA A 297 -0.36 -11.89 -23.09
CA ALA A 297 0.05 -13.10 -22.37
C ALA A 297 -0.83 -13.40 -21.16
N SER A 298 -1.28 -12.36 -20.43
CA SER A 298 -2.13 -12.49 -19.25
C SER A 298 -3.62 -12.63 -19.56
N GLY A 299 -4.07 -12.34 -20.79
CA GLY A 299 -5.47 -12.23 -21.13
C GLY A 299 -6.15 -10.97 -20.61
N ALA A 300 -5.38 -9.99 -20.19
CA ALA A 300 -5.89 -8.70 -19.74
C ALA A 300 -6.43 -7.86 -20.90
N VAL A 301 -7.45 -7.06 -20.61
CA VAL A 301 -8.09 -6.18 -21.60
C VAL A 301 -7.73 -4.73 -21.29
N ARG A 302 -7.33 -3.97 -22.31
CA ARG A 302 -7.06 -2.54 -22.18
C ARG A 302 -8.35 -1.74 -21.98
N ALA A 303 -8.25 -0.62 -21.28
CA ALA A 303 -9.39 0.29 -21.16
C ALA A 303 -9.91 0.72 -22.54
N ALA A 304 -11.23 0.84 -22.67
CA ALA A 304 -11.89 1.20 -23.93
C ALA A 304 -11.51 2.61 -24.43
N LYS A 305 -11.23 3.55 -23.52
CA LYS A 305 -10.76 4.90 -23.86
C LYS A 305 -9.30 4.84 -24.30
N LYS A 306 -8.98 5.44 -25.45
CA LYS A 306 -7.61 5.61 -25.97
C LYS A 306 -6.84 6.67 -25.15
N LEU A 307 -6.72 6.47 -23.85
CA LEU A 307 -5.84 7.26 -23.00
C LEU A 307 -4.40 6.84 -23.30
N ARG A 308 -3.57 7.80 -23.65
CA ARG A 308 -2.12 7.56 -23.76
C ARG A 308 -1.53 7.64 -22.36
N PRO A 309 -0.86 6.59 -21.87
CA PRO A 309 -0.18 6.65 -20.59
C PRO A 309 0.98 7.66 -20.65
N ASP A 310 1.23 8.34 -19.55
CA ASP A 310 2.38 9.19 -19.31
C ASP A 310 2.88 8.90 -17.89
N SER A 311 3.49 7.74 -17.73
CA SER A 311 3.83 7.15 -16.44
C SER A 311 5.18 7.58 -15.86
N GLU A 312 6.01 8.31 -16.61
CA GLU A 312 7.39 8.62 -16.18
C GLU A 312 7.43 9.38 -14.85
N ALA A 313 6.63 10.44 -14.72
CA ALA A 313 6.61 11.22 -13.49
C ALA A 313 6.08 10.42 -12.28
N LEU A 314 5.13 9.51 -12.52
CA LEU A 314 4.63 8.60 -11.50
C LEU A 314 5.69 7.58 -11.09
N LEU A 315 6.42 7.02 -12.05
CA LEU A 315 7.52 6.08 -11.77
C LEU A 315 8.62 6.72 -10.92
N ILE A 316 9.01 7.95 -11.23
CA ILE A 316 10.00 8.70 -10.44
C ILE A 316 9.49 8.87 -9.00
N ASP A 317 8.22 9.31 -8.80
CA ASP A 317 7.64 9.44 -7.47
C ASP A 317 7.60 8.10 -6.71
N ILE A 318 7.30 7.00 -7.41
CA ILE A 318 7.27 5.66 -6.85
C ILE A 318 8.66 5.19 -6.39
N LEU A 319 9.68 5.35 -7.22
CA LEU A 319 11.06 4.96 -6.88
C LEU A 319 11.60 5.79 -5.70
N ASP A 320 11.27 7.07 -5.66
CA ASP A 320 11.60 7.94 -4.54
C ASP A 320 10.86 7.60 -3.24
N ALA A 321 9.66 7.03 -3.34
CA ALA A 321 8.80 6.79 -2.18
C ALA A 321 9.30 5.65 -1.28
N GLY A 322 9.90 4.62 -1.84
CA GLY A 322 10.08 3.36 -1.16
C GLY A 322 8.74 2.71 -0.78
N SER A 323 8.77 1.67 0.04
CA SER A 323 7.54 1.08 0.56
C SER A 323 6.84 2.06 1.50
N PHE A 324 5.59 2.41 1.18
CA PHE A 324 4.73 3.26 2.00
C PHE A 324 5.21 4.72 2.20
N GLY A 325 6.03 5.26 1.30
CA GLY A 325 6.48 6.66 1.37
C GLY A 325 7.37 7.00 2.58
N LYS A 326 8.00 6.00 3.17
CA LYS A 326 8.87 6.17 4.36
C LYS A 326 10.33 6.51 4.02
N SER A 327 10.64 6.76 2.74
CA SER A 327 12.00 7.03 2.29
C SER A 327 12.60 8.31 2.85
N SER A 328 11.78 9.32 3.17
CA SER A 328 12.26 10.57 3.76
C SER A 328 11.24 11.23 4.69
N ALA A 329 11.74 12.00 5.67
CA ALA A 329 10.88 12.79 6.56
C ALA A 329 10.04 13.81 5.79
N GLY A 330 10.58 14.38 4.70
CA GLY A 330 9.87 15.29 3.82
C GLY A 330 8.63 14.68 3.18
N ARG A 331 8.69 13.40 2.77
CA ARG A 331 7.53 12.69 2.20
C ARG A 331 6.44 12.44 3.24
N ILE A 332 6.81 12.04 4.45
CA ILE A 332 5.85 11.83 5.55
C ILE A 332 5.09 13.13 5.85
N HIS A 333 5.79 14.26 5.87
CA HIS A 333 5.15 15.56 6.10
C HIS A 333 4.33 16.07 4.91
N SER A 334 4.67 15.68 3.67
CA SER A 334 3.92 16.04 2.47
C SER A 334 2.54 15.37 2.38
N ALA A 335 2.31 14.27 3.12
CA ALA A 335 1.06 13.53 3.12
C ALA A 335 -0.17 14.39 3.42
N ASN A 336 -0.06 15.30 4.40
CA ASN A 336 -1.16 16.20 4.74
C ASN A 336 -1.52 17.16 3.59
N ILE A 337 -0.55 17.59 2.79
CA ILE A 337 -0.76 18.46 1.64
C ILE A 337 -1.52 17.69 0.55
N THR A 338 -1.08 16.46 0.29
CA THR A 338 -1.68 15.57 -0.72
C THR A 338 -3.10 15.17 -0.37
N LEU A 339 -3.34 14.75 0.89
CA LEU A 339 -4.67 14.42 1.42
C LEU A 339 -5.61 15.61 1.33
N TYR A 340 -5.17 16.80 1.79
CA TYR A 340 -5.98 18.00 1.73
C TYR A 340 -6.39 18.37 0.30
N ALA A 341 -5.47 18.26 -0.66
CA ALA A 341 -5.77 18.49 -2.07
C ALA A 341 -6.81 17.51 -2.61
N ALA A 342 -6.68 16.23 -2.28
CA ALA A 342 -7.64 15.20 -2.67
C ALA A 342 -9.04 15.41 -2.05
N GLU A 343 -9.10 15.86 -0.79
CA GLU A 343 -10.35 16.11 -0.06
C GLU A 343 -11.12 17.34 -0.56
N THR A 344 -10.41 18.41 -0.85
CA THR A 344 -11.03 19.72 -1.12
C THR A 344 -11.28 20.00 -2.59
N GLY A 345 -10.67 19.22 -3.48
CA GLY A 345 -10.77 19.44 -4.92
C GLY A 345 -10.10 20.73 -5.40
N ALA A 346 -9.19 21.29 -4.63
CA ALA A 346 -8.81 22.66 -4.76
C ALA A 346 -7.54 22.87 -5.58
N GLU A 347 -7.69 23.54 -6.71
CA GLU A 347 -6.58 24.12 -7.47
C GLU A 347 -5.81 25.21 -6.70
N LYS A 348 -6.29 25.67 -5.54
CA LYS A 348 -5.81 26.89 -4.86
C LYS A 348 -5.09 26.70 -3.53
N HIS A 349 -4.83 25.47 -3.04
CA HIS A 349 -4.54 25.33 -1.60
C HIS A 349 -3.33 24.48 -1.20
N ILE A 350 -2.18 24.62 -1.84
CA ILE A 350 -0.91 24.19 -1.21
C ILE A 350 -0.76 24.91 0.15
N ALA A 351 -1.07 26.21 0.21
CA ALA A 351 -1.09 26.99 1.46
C ALA A 351 -2.07 26.44 2.50
N GLY A 352 -3.27 26.01 2.08
CA GLY A 352 -4.26 25.39 2.97
C GLY A 352 -3.81 24.03 3.50
N GLY A 353 -3.17 23.21 2.67
CA GLY A 353 -2.58 21.93 3.08
C GLY A 353 -1.42 22.10 4.08
N ILE A 354 -0.55 23.08 3.86
CA ILE A 354 0.51 23.46 4.80
C ILE A 354 -0.11 23.90 6.13
N TRP A 355 -1.13 24.77 6.07
CA TRP A 355 -1.82 25.23 7.28
C TRP A 355 -2.48 24.09 8.04
N LYS A 356 -3.21 23.19 7.36
CA LYS A 356 -3.83 22.00 7.98
C LYS A 356 -2.77 21.02 8.53
N SER A 357 -1.59 20.96 7.92
CA SER A 357 -0.46 20.21 8.45
C SER A 357 0.10 20.79 9.76
N LEU A 358 0.15 22.11 9.89
CA LEU A 358 0.62 22.79 11.09
C LEU A 358 -0.44 22.83 12.20
N VAL A 359 -1.71 23.00 11.81
CA VAL A 359 -2.86 23.12 12.72
C VAL A 359 -3.88 22.02 12.38
N PRO A 360 -3.55 20.73 12.63
CA PRO A 360 -4.47 19.62 12.41
C PRO A 360 -5.63 19.67 13.43
N GLU A 361 -6.60 18.79 13.24
CA GLU A 361 -7.75 18.71 14.13
C GLU A 361 -7.40 18.42 15.59
N ALA A 362 -8.25 18.89 16.50
CA ALA A 362 -8.02 18.74 17.95
C ALA A 362 -7.91 17.26 18.39
N SER A 363 -8.63 16.35 17.74
CA SER A 363 -8.56 14.91 17.94
C SER A 363 -7.14 14.38 17.70
N TYR A 364 -6.57 14.69 16.54
CA TYR A 364 -5.20 14.33 16.20
C TYR A 364 -4.20 14.89 17.21
N MET A 365 -4.36 16.18 17.62
CA MET A 365 -3.47 16.81 18.59
C MET A 365 -3.53 16.15 19.96
N LYS A 366 -4.72 15.76 20.43
CA LYS A 366 -4.90 15.05 21.70
C LYS A 366 -4.24 13.65 21.66
N ASN A 367 -4.33 12.94 20.55
CA ASN A 367 -3.67 11.64 20.38
C ASN A 367 -2.13 11.76 20.39
N LYS A 368 -1.60 12.77 19.69
CA LYS A 368 -0.15 12.96 19.57
C LYS A 368 0.50 13.58 20.79
N TYR A 369 -0.25 14.35 21.57
CA TYR A 369 0.20 15.04 22.78
C TYR A 369 -0.68 14.63 23.97
N PRO A 370 -0.34 13.52 24.67
CA PRO A 370 -1.19 12.96 25.75
C PRO A 370 -1.57 13.94 26.84
N TYR A 371 -0.73 14.96 27.10
CA TYR A 371 -1.06 16.01 28.05
C TYR A 371 -2.24 16.89 27.60
N ALA A 372 -2.40 17.11 26.27
CA ALA A 372 -3.52 17.86 25.73
C ALA A 372 -4.83 17.05 25.74
N ALA A 373 -4.74 15.70 25.75
CA ALA A 373 -5.90 14.85 26.00
C ALA A 373 -6.32 14.90 27.47
N ARG A 374 -5.34 14.81 28.39
CA ARG A 374 -5.58 14.84 29.85
C ARG A 374 -6.02 16.22 30.35
N TYR A 375 -5.51 17.28 29.74
CA TYR A 375 -5.79 18.68 30.12
C TYR A 375 -6.15 19.48 28.86
N PRO A 376 -7.44 19.50 28.44
CA PRO A 376 -7.87 20.12 27.18
C PRO A 376 -7.51 21.60 27.02
N PHE A 377 -7.36 22.35 28.11
CA PHE A 377 -6.94 23.74 28.10
C PHE A 377 -5.47 23.95 27.67
N LEU A 378 -4.64 22.88 27.66
CA LEU A 378 -3.26 22.89 27.13
C LEU A 378 -3.19 22.60 25.62
N LEU A 379 -4.33 22.40 24.95
CA LEU A 379 -4.36 22.18 23.50
C LEU A 379 -3.67 23.30 22.71
N PRO A 380 -3.83 24.60 23.03
CA PRO A 380 -3.06 25.66 22.37
C PRO A 380 -1.55 25.52 22.54
N ALA A 381 -1.08 25.06 23.70
CA ALA A 381 0.34 24.81 23.93
C ALA A 381 0.87 23.67 23.06
N ALA A 382 0.07 22.62 22.83
CA ALA A 382 0.41 21.55 21.92
C ALA A 382 0.58 22.03 20.47
N TYR A 383 -0.28 22.94 20.01
CA TYR A 383 -0.13 23.57 18.69
C TYR A 383 1.15 24.41 18.59
N VAL A 384 1.43 25.25 19.62
CA VAL A 384 2.68 26.03 19.68
C VAL A 384 3.90 25.10 19.66
N GLN A 385 3.91 24.03 20.48
CA GLN A 385 4.97 23.05 20.49
C GLN A 385 5.19 22.39 19.12
N ARG A 386 4.10 22.06 18.40
CA ARG A 386 4.15 21.50 17.06
C ARG A 386 4.77 22.48 16.06
N ILE A 387 4.33 23.73 16.07
CA ILE A 387 4.83 24.80 15.20
C ILE A 387 6.32 25.06 15.48
N LEU A 388 6.71 25.16 16.76
CA LEU A 388 8.12 25.33 17.13
C LEU A 388 8.97 24.16 16.70
N LYS A 389 8.46 22.92 16.83
CA LYS A 389 9.16 21.72 16.34
C LYS A 389 9.33 21.74 14.82
N TRP A 390 8.32 22.20 14.08
CA TRP A 390 8.40 22.37 12.64
C TRP A 390 9.37 23.47 12.23
N LEU A 391 9.35 24.62 12.92
CA LEU A 391 10.31 25.71 12.70
C LEU A 391 11.75 25.31 13.04
N GLY A 392 11.95 24.41 14.00
CA GLY A 392 13.25 23.86 14.36
C GLY A 392 13.78 22.78 13.41
N GLN A 393 12.95 22.27 12.49
CA GLN A 393 13.42 21.47 11.34
C GLN A 393 14.13 22.44 10.40
N GLY A 394 15.37 22.12 9.96
CA GLY A 394 16.15 23.01 9.12
C GLY A 394 15.39 23.44 7.86
N GLU A 395 15.68 24.62 7.34
CA GLU A 395 15.04 25.19 6.11
C GLU A 395 15.06 24.21 4.93
N LYS A 396 16.07 23.35 4.86
CA LYS A 396 16.22 22.34 3.80
C LYS A 396 15.14 21.25 3.88
N GLU A 397 14.77 20.80 5.08
CA GLU A 397 13.69 19.80 5.26
C GLU A 397 12.30 20.40 5.00
N GLN A 398 12.09 21.65 5.42
CA GLN A 398 10.82 22.35 5.18
C GLN A 398 10.58 22.58 3.70
N LYS A 399 11.58 23.09 2.96
CA LYS A 399 11.51 23.28 1.50
C LYS A 399 11.25 21.94 0.81
N SER A 400 11.99 20.90 1.16
CA SER A 400 11.81 19.54 0.61
C SER A 400 10.37 19.03 0.83
N SER A 401 9.78 19.21 2.00
CA SER A 401 8.40 18.75 2.27
C SER A 401 7.36 19.47 1.43
N ILE A 402 7.54 20.78 1.21
CA ILE A 402 6.63 21.61 0.40
C ILE A 402 6.79 21.25 -1.08
N GLU A 403 8.03 21.13 -1.57
CA GLU A 403 8.31 20.78 -2.95
C GLU A 403 7.77 19.39 -3.32
N VAL A 404 8.03 18.39 -2.46
CA VAL A 404 7.48 17.04 -2.62
C VAL A 404 5.95 17.06 -2.60
N GLY A 405 5.34 17.79 -1.65
CA GLY A 405 3.88 17.90 -1.55
C GLY A 405 3.27 18.58 -2.79
N ALA A 406 3.89 19.65 -3.27
CA ALA A 406 3.44 20.36 -4.48
C ALA A 406 3.55 19.47 -5.73
N GLY A 407 4.69 18.78 -5.91
CA GLY A 407 4.89 17.85 -7.02
C GLY A 407 3.83 16.74 -7.03
N ARG A 408 3.51 16.18 -5.86
CA ARG A 408 2.49 15.13 -5.75
C ARG A 408 1.06 15.64 -5.97
N VAL A 409 0.75 16.89 -5.61
CA VAL A 409 -0.52 17.53 -5.99
C VAL A 409 -0.64 17.68 -7.50
N GLU A 410 0.44 18.03 -8.19
CA GLU A 410 0.45 18.06 -9.66
C GLU A 410 0.24 16.66 -10.27
N LEU A 411 0.80 15.59 -9.66
CA LEU A 411 0.51 14.21 -10.08
C LEU A 411 -0.96 13.85 -9.86
N LEU A 412 -1.58 14.26 -8.74
CA LEU A 412 -3.01 14.06 -8.51
C LEU A 412 -3.87 14.70 -9.60
N LYS A 413 -3.53 15.92 -10.02
CA LYS A 413 -4.21 16.59 -11.14
C LYS A 413 -3.97 15.86 -12.47
N LYS A 414 -2.72 15.54 -12.76
CA LYS A 414 -2.31 14.88 -14.01
C LYS A 414 -3.02 13.54 -14.21
N TYR A 415 -3.22 12.79 -13.15
CA TYR A 415 -3.84 11.46 -13.20
C TYR A 415 -5.32 11.44 -12.81
N ASP A 416 -5.99 12.61 -12.83
CA ASP A 416 -7.44 12.76 -12.54
C ASP A 416 -7.87 12.12 -11.20
N MET A 417 -7.02 12.28 -10.18
CA MET A 417 -7.25 11.71 -8.85
C MET A 417 -7.85 12.70 -7.85
N ILE A 418 -8.18 13.93 -8.31
CA ILE A 418 -8.78 14.98 -7.49
C ILE A 418 -10.30 15.00 -7.68
N ARG A 419 -11.06 14.90 -6.59
CA ARG A 419 -12.52 14.98 -6.63
C ARG A 419 -12.98 16.40 -6.92
N THR A 420 -13.61 16.62 -8.07
CA THR A 420 -14.27 17.89 -8.40
C THR A 420 -15.68 17.96 -7.77
N ALA A 421 -16.23 19.18 -7.63
CA ALA A 421 -17.58 19.40 -7.07
C ALA A 421 -18.68 18.65 -7.86
N ASP A 422 -18.51 18.47 -9.17
CA ASP A 422 -19.46 17.77 -10.04
C ASP A 422 -19.50 16.26 -9.77
N TRP A 423 -18.40 15.69 -9.31
CA TRP A 423 -18.34 14.28 -8.95
C TRP A 423 -19.14 13.99 -7.66
N LYS A 424 -19.13 14.89 -6.66
CA LYS A 424 -19.96 14.76 -5.44
C LYS A 424 -21.44 14.66 -5.81
N LYS A 425 -21.90 15.48 -6.76
CA LYS A 425 -23.31 15.47 -7.22
C LYS A 425 -23.70 14.18 -7.98
N ARG A 426 -22.78 13.57 -8.74
CA ARG A 426 -23.05 12.32 -9.49
C ARG A 426 -23.08 11.10 -8.56
N GLY A 427 -22.20 11.03 -7.57
CA GLY A 427 -22.18 9.93 -6.58
C GLY A 427 -23.46 9.90 -5.73
N ASP A 428 -23.97 11.06 -5.34
CA ASP A 428 -25.24 11.16 -4.59
C ASP A 428 -26.47 10.82 -5.45
N ALA A 429 -26.43 11.13 -6.74
CA ALA A 429 -27.51 10.78 -7.68
C ALA A 429 -27.58 9.28 -7.97
N HIS A 430 -26.44 8.58 -8.00
CA HIS A 430 -26.39 7.12 -8.23
C HIS A 430 -26.80 6.35 -6.97
N ALA A 431 -26.39 6.79 -5.79
CA ALA A 431 -26.83 6.23 -4.50
C ALA A 431 -28.37 6.32 -4.33
N GLY A 432 -28.98 7.41 -4.82
CA GLY A 432 -30.44 7.59 -4.82
C GLY A 432 -31.18 6.69 -5.83
N ARG A 433 -30.51 6.18 -6.86
CA ARG A 433 -31.09 5.26 -7.84
C ARG A 433 -31.15 3.82 -7.32
N ILE A 434 -30.06 3.34 -6.70
CA ILE A 434 -29.98 1.99 -6.12
C ILE A 434 -30.95 1.83 -4.93
N GLN A 435 -31.21 2.90 -4.16
CA GLN A 435 -32.21 2.85 -3.09
C GLN A 435 -33.67 2.85 -3.59
N ARG A 436 -33.94 3.21 -4.85
CA ARG A 436 -35.29 3.19 -5.43
C ARG A 436 -35.61 1.88 -6.18
N GLU A 437 -34.59 1.07 -6.45
CA GLU A 437 -34.74 -0.23 -7.14
C GLU A 437 -34.66 -1.43 -6.17
N LYS A 438 -34.55 -1.18 -4.86
CA LYS A 438 -34.74 -2.15 -3.76
C LYS A 438 -36.03 -1.82 -3.00
#